data_9c79294475e143776e2d3609f12683f6
#
_entry.id   9c79294475e143776e2d3609f12683f6
#
_cell.length_a   1.000
_cell.length_b   1.000
_cell.length_c   1.000
_cell.angle_alpha   90.00
_cell.angle_beta   90.00
_cell.angle_gamma   90.00
#
_symmetry.space_group_name_H-M   'P 1'
#
loop_
_entity.id
_entity.type
_entity.pdbx_description
1 polymer ?
#
loop_
_entity_poly.entity_id
_entity_poly.type
_entity_poly.pdbx_seq_one_letter_code
_entity_poly.pdbx_strand_id
1 'polypeptide(L)'
;MTSAGRLLQGSVKGRDGLAQGLQEVLDAYTKLPEAERRPKTVDGEVKPQPVPPANGLVLTIYDRPLGKDAKNQYRLPDGDDFGGLRTHAPHGQRSSLWLKEQEWKSLMPDNPTKGQAHKVATNLAKRIWLYGLVPQTLWVVEESWRPDSVRSGDLQVTVEEATPQIVRLRLHGAVLLSAPGVLHTWPDRKFVKNIENRYDARLEGVLEFDRAKNKITRLDLAALGDFTGRWFAGNKGWKEATPEAPLPLGFAFELDQTAYDLPTERRRPRSFMHAYIFRAQEEHYWDPEKWLADWKKRQPK
;
A
#
# COMPACT_ATOMS: atom_id res chain seq x y z
N MET A 1 -14.94 -6.23 -23.62
CA MET A 1 -15.07 -7.69 -23.39
C MET A 1 -16.52 -8.08 -23.54
N THR A 2 -16.80 -9.23 -24.12
CA THR A 2 -18.16 -9.81 -24.15
C THR A 2 -18.50 -10.40 -22.78
N SER A 3 -19.77 -10.71 -22.53
CA SER A 3 -20.20 -11.44 -21.33
C SER A 3 -19.51 -12.80 -21.15
N ALA A 4 -18.96 -13.38 -22.21
CA ALA A 4 -18.20 -14.62 -22.23
C ALA A 4 -16.68 -14.41 -22.05
N GLY A 5 -16.23 -13.19 -21.73
CA GLY A 5 -14.80 -12.87 -21.54
C GLY A 5 -13.99 -12.75 -22.82
N ARG A 6 -14.64 -12.76 -24.01
CA ARG A 6 -13.96 -12.58 -25.28
C ARG A 6 -13.51 -11.12 -25.44
N LEU A 7 -12.23 -10.91 -25.71
CA LEU A 7 -11.71 -9.56 -25.98
C LEU A 7 -12.27 -9.05 -27.32
N LEU A 8 -12.94 -7.91 -27.28
CA LEU A 8 -13.26 -7.16 -28.48
C LEU A 8 -11.98 -6.38 -28.83
N GLN A 9 -11.37 -6.73 -29.95
CA GLN A 9 -10.12 -6.14 -30.38
C GLN A 9 -10.37 -4.70 -30.88
N GLY A 10 -9.88 -3.70 -30.16
CA GLY A 10 -9.71 -2.34 -30.63
C GLY A 10 -8.24 -1.95 -30.48
N SER A 11 -7.62 -1.43 -31.51
CA SER A 11 -6.25 -0.90 -31.44
C SER A 11 -6.32 0.58 -31.09
N VAL A 12 -5.96 0.93 -29.87
CA VAL A 12 -5.83 2.34 -29.47
C VAL A 12 -4.44 2.82 -29.88
N LYS A 13 -4.35 3.61 -30.94
CA LYS A 13 -3.12 4.29 -31.35
C LYS A 13 -3.18 5.77 -30.94
N GLY A 14 -2.60 6.10 -29.78
CA GLY A 14 -2.51 7.47 -29.29
C GLY A 14 -3.82 8.07 -28.76
N ARG A 15 -3.77 9.34 -28.33
CA ARG A 15 -4.95 10.07 -27.83
C ARG A 15 -6.04 10.25 -28.89
N ASP A 16 -5.63 10.50 -30.13
CA ASP A 16 -6.55 10.77 -31.25
C ASP A 16 -7.24 9.50 -31.73
N GLY A 17 -6.62 8.33 -31.56
CA GLY A 17 -7.23 7.03 -31.88
C GLY A 17 -8.16 6.47 -30.80
N LEU A 18 -8.23 7.09 -29.61
CA LEU A 18 -9.04 6.57 -28.52
C LEU A 18 -10.54 6.62 -28.83
N ALA A 19 -11.03 7.74 -29.35
CA ALA A 19 -12.44 7.91 -29.71
C ALA A 19 -12.85 6.93 -30.81
N GLN A 20 -12.01 6.80 -31.85
CA GLN A 20 -12.22 5.84 -32.94
C GLN A 20 -12.17 4.40 -32.41
N GLY A 21 -11.19 4.05 -31.60
CA GLY A 21 -11.08 2.70 -31.02
C GLY A 21 -12.26 2.34 -30.10
N LEU A 22 -12.78 3.29 -29.35
CA LEU A 22 -13.98 3.09 -28.53
C LEU A 22 -15.23 2.91 -29.41
N GLN A 23 -15.35 3.67 -30.51
CA GLN A 23 -16.47 3.52 -31.45
C GLN A 23 -16.43 2.15 -32.13
N GLU A 24 -15.24 1.71 -32.59
CA GLU A 24 -15.07 0.36 -33.19
C GLU A 24 -15.47 -0.76 -32.18
N VAL A 25 -15.09 -0.62 -30.92
CA VAL A 25 -15.48 -1.57 -29.86
C VAL A 25 -17.00 -1.53 -29.63
N LEU A 26 -17.61 -0.35 -29.59
CA LEU A 26 -19.04 -0.19 -29.44
C LEU A 26 -19.81 -0.81 -30.60
N ASP A 27 -19.36 -0.56 -31.83
CA ASP A 27 -19.97 -1.12 -33.04
C ASP A 27 -19.84 -2.64 -33.09
N ALA A 28 -18.69 -3.17 -32.67
CA ALA A 28 -18.49 -4.61 -32.53
C ALA A 28 -19.40 -5.21 -31.44
N TYR A 29 -19.56 -4.50 -30.31
CA TYR A 29 -20.44 -4.94 -29.22
C TYR A 29 -21.92 -4.94 -29.61
N THR A 30 -22.37 -3.92 -30.36
CA THR A 30 -23.76 -3.82 -30.80
C THR A 30 -24.13 -4.90 -31.82
N LYS A 31 -23.16 -5.40 -32.60
CA LYS A 31 -23.35 -6.52 -33.54
C LYS A 31 -23.41 -7.90 -32.89
N LEU A 32 -23.06 -8.00 -31.61
CA LEU A 32 -23.18 -9.27 -30.89
C LEU A 32 -24.64 -9.67 -30.68
N PRO A 33 -24.95 -10.97 -30.70
CA PRO A 33 -26.26 -11.46 -30.26
C PRO A 33 -26.61 -10.97 -28.85
N GLU A 34 -27.88 -10.71 -28.59
CA GLU A 34 -28.34 -10.20 -27.29
C GLU A 34 -27.88 -11.08 -26.11
N ALA A 35 -27.88 -12.40 -26.31
CA ALA A 35 -27.40 -13.36 -25.32
C ALA A 35 -25.91 -13.19 -24.97
N GLU A 36 -25.10 -12.66 -25.88
CA GLU A 36 -23.67 -12.38 -25.64
C GLU A 36 -23.43 -10.96 -25.06
N ARG A 37 -24.41 -10.06 -25.23
CA ARG A 37 -24.35 -8.71 -24.68
C ARG A 37 -24.79 -8.67 -23.22
N ARG A 38 -25.74 -9.51 -22.84
CA ARG A 38 -26.17 -9.60 -21.45
C ARG A 38 -25.06 -10.19 -20.58
N PRO A 39 -24.75 -9.56 -19.44
CA PRO A 39 -23.87 -10.18 -18.45
C PRO A 39 -24.45 -11.56 -18.13
N LYS A 40 -23.72 -12.63 -18.35
CA LYS A 40 -24.10 -13.91 -17.78
C LYS A 40 -24.12 -13.70 -16.27
N THR A 41 -25.25 -14.03 -15.65
CA THR A 41 -25.27 -14.25 -14.20
C THR A 41 -24.15 -15.22 -13.91
N VAL A 42 -23.13 -14.78 -13.24
CA VAL A 42 -22.08 -15.66 -12.76
C VAL A 42 -22.76 -16.49 -11.68
N ASP A 43 -23.09 -17.76 -12.01
CA ASP A 43 -23.53 -18.73 -11.04
C ASP A 43 -22.35 -19.06 -10.12
N GLY A 44 -22.02 -18.14 -9.29
CA GLY A 44 -20.97 -18.20 -8.30
C GLY A 44 -21.26 -17.12 -7.27
N GLU A 45 -21.14 -17.50 -6.04
CA GLU A 45 -21.21 -16.59 -4.93
C GLU A 45 -20.20 -15.46 -5.19
N VAL A 46 -20.69 -14.29 -5.60
CA VAL A 46 -19.86 -13.08 -5.70
C VAL A 46 -19.40 -12.81 -4.29
N LYS A 47 -18.17 -13.24 -3.98
CA LYS A 47 -17.59 -12.96 -2.66
C LYS A 47 -17.66 -11.45 -2.44
N PRO A 48 -18.36 -10.99 -1.40
CA PRO A 48 -18.46 -9.56 -1.15
C PRO A 48 -17.06 -8.97 -1.02
N GLN A 49 -16.86 -7.80 -1.60
CA GLN A 49 -15.60 -7.10 -1.41
C GLN A 49 -15.43 -6.82 0.09
N PRO A 50 -14.22 -6.99 0.62
CA PRO A 50 -13.95 -6.68 2.01
C PRO A 50 -14.27 -5.19 2.27
N VAL A 51 -14.86 -4.94 3.41
CA VAL A 51 -15.17 -3.59 3.89
C VAL A 51 -14.33 -3.30 5.13
N PRO A 52 -14.01 -2.04 5.41
CA PRO A 52 -13.32 -1.67 6.64
C PRO A 52 -14.06 -2.23 7.87
N PRO A 53 -13.35 -2.66 8.92
CA PRO A 53 -13.96 -3.16 10.13
C PRO A 53 -14.86 -2.09 10.77
N ALA A 54 -15.96 -2.53 11.38
CA ALA A 54 -16.85 -1.63 12.12
C ALA A 54 -16.05 -0.88 13.20
N ASN A 55 -16.28 0.43 13.34
CA ASN A 55 -15.54 1.33 14.23
C ASN A 55 -14.03 1.34 14.03
N GLY A 56 -13.55 0.75 12.93
CA GLY A 56 -12.14 0.76 12.59
C GLY A 56 -11.72 2.08 11.94
N LEU A 57 -10.42 2.32 11.87
CA LEU A 57 -9.85 3.44 11.12
C LEU A 57 -9.42 3.00 9.74
N VAL A 58 -9.58 3.88 8.78
CA VAL A 58 -8.98 3.77 7.45
C VAL A 58 -7.88 4.81 7.35
N LEU A 59 -6.66 4.34 7.15
CA LEU A 59 -5.53 5.21 6.89
C LEU A 59 -5.22 5.17 5.39
N THR A 60 -5.17 6.33 4.76
CA THR A 60 -4.59 6.47 3.44
C THR A 60 -3.09 6.58 3.57
N ILE A 61 -2.36 5.83 2.77
CA ILE A 61 -0.90 5.80 2.75
C ILE A 61 -0.44 6.29 1.39
N TYR A 62 0.51 7.21 1.41
CA TYR A 62 1.21 7.67 0.23
C TYR A 62 2.67 7.26 0.36
N ASP A 63 3.22 6.59 -0.64
CA ASP A 63 4.64 6.28 -0.70
C ASP A 63 5.28 6.95 -1.91
N ARG A 64 6.52 7.40 -1.75
CA ARG A 64 7.30 7.96 -2.84
C ARG A 64 8.80 7.89 -2.57
N PRO A 65 9.60 7.70 -3.63
CA PRO A 65 11.03 7.95 -3.55
C PRO A 65 11.32 9.42 -3.22
N LEU A 66 12.37 9.63 -2.47
CA LEU A 66 12.86 10.95 -2.04
C LEU A 66 14.27 11.18 -2.57
N GLY A 67 14.71 12.43 -2.58
CA GLY A 67 16.10 12.81 -2.73
C GLY A 67 16.76 13.05 -1.38
N LYS A 68 18.09 13.24 -1.39
CA LYS A 68 18.85 13.78 -0.26
C LYS A 68 19.56 15.05 -0.71
N ASP A 69 19.62 16.03 0.17
CA ASP A 69 20.39 17.25 -0.07
C ASP A 69 21.88 17.08 0.30
N ALA A 70 22.67 18.11 0.12
CA ALA A 70 24.11 18.11 0.45
C ALA A 70 24.40 17.87 1.94
N LYS A 71 23.40 18.06 2.83
CA LYS A 71 23.46 17.78 4.26
C LYS A 71 22.90 16.39 4.60
N ASN A 72 22.65 15.54 3.59
CA ASN A 72 22.04 14.22 3.73
C ASN A 72 20.64 14.23 4.34
N GLN A 73 19.89 15.37 4.21
CA GLN A 73 18.51 15.48 4.65
C GLN A 73 17.55 15.08 3.53
N TYR A 74 16.47 14.40 3.89
CA TYR A 74 15.45 13.99 2.92
C TYR A 74 14.76 15.23 2.34
N ARG A 75 14.58 15.24 1.02
CA ARG A 75 13.88 16.28 0.27
C ARG A 75 12.97 15.68 -0.79
N LEU A 76 12.08 16.48 -1.33
CA LEU A 76 11.35 16.09 -2.52
C LEU A 76 12.34 15.87 -3.68
N PRO A 77 12.14 14.85 -4.51
CA PRO A 77 13.02 14.59 -5.63
C PRO A 77 12.91 15.71 -6.67
N ASP A 78 14.01 16.08 -7.26
CA ASP A 78 14.04 16.88 -8.49
C ASP A 78 14.13 15.94 -9.74
N GLY A 79 14.11 16.58 -10.92
CA GLY A 79 14.05 15.83 -12.18
C GLY A 79 15.24 14.92 -12.45
N ASP A 80 16.35 15.12 -11.75
CA ASP A 80 17.63 14.40 -11.98
C ASP A 80 17.85 13.24 -11.02
N ASP A 81 17.25 13.27 -9.83
CA ASP A 81 17.43 12.25 -8.78
C ASP A 81 17.17 10.82 -9.28
N PHE A 82 16.24 10.64 -10.20
CA PHE A 82 15.88 9.32 -10.71
C PHE A 82 16.15 9.15 -12.19
N GLY A 83 16.99 10.04 -12.77
CA GLY A 83 17.44 9.93 -14.14
C GLY A 83 16.30 9.90 -15.16
N GLY A 84 15.29 10.71 -14.99
CA GLY A 84 14.17 10.84 -15.93
C GLY A 84 12.95 9.95 -15.65
N LEU A 85 12.80 9.41 -14.45
CA LEU A 85 11.57 8.75 -13.99
C LEU A 85 10.40 9.74 -13.82
N ARG A 86 10.20 10.63 -14.80
CA ARG A 86 9.11 11.60 -14.78
C ARG A 86 7.72 10.99 -14.85
N THR A 87 7.58 9.71 -15.16
CA THR A 87 6.28 9.16 -15.55
C THR A 87 5.47 8.55 -14.42
N HIS A 88 6.08 8.12 -13.31
CA HIS A 88 5.32 7.50 -12.21
C HIS A 88 5.72 7.94 -10.80
N ALA A 89 6.96 8.37 -10.58
CA ALA A 89 7.49 8.77 -9.28
C ALA A 89 6.99 10.12 -8.73
N PRO A 90 6.60 11.15 -9.54
CA PRO A 90 6.27 12.47 -8.98
C PRO A 90 5.00 12.48 -8.12
N HIS A 91 4.09 11.53 -8.34
CA HIS A 91 2.78 11.59 -7.70
C HIS A 91 2.62 10.67 -6.50
N GLY A 92 3.63 9.81 -6.22
CA GLY A 92 3.50 8.76 -5.21
C GLY A 92 2.42 7.74 -5.56
N GLN A 93 2.44 6.61 -4.92
CA GLN A 93 1.34 5.65 -4.98
C GLN A 93 0.47 5.82 -3.74
N ARG A 94 -0.79 5.43 -3.88
CA ARG A 94 -1.76 5.51 -2.81
C ARG A 94 -2.25 4.12 -2.45
N SER A 95 -2.12 3.77 -1.18
CA SER A 95 -2.66 2.54 -0.59
C SER A 95 -3.48 2.84 0.65
N SER A 96 -3.99 1.83 1.33
CA SER A 96 -4.69 2.00 2.60
C SER A 96 -4.31 0.92 3.59
N LEU A 97 -4.36 1.29 4.86
CA LEU A 97 -4.28 0.39 5.99
C LEU A 97 -5.55 0.52 6.82
N TRP A 98 -6.14 -0.61 7.18
CA TRP A 98 -7.29 -0.63 8.08
C TRP A 98 -6.85 -1.09 9.46
N LEU A 99 -7.26 -0.34 10.47
CA LEU A 99 -7.05 -0.69 11.87
C LEU A 99 -8.39 -1.06 12.50
N LYS A 100 -8.44 -2.17 13.24
CA LYS A 100 -9.60 -2.56 14.01
C LYS A 100 -9.79 -1.63 15.21
N GLU A 101 -11.00 -1.53 15.72
CA GLU A 101 -11.30 -0.68 16.89
C GLU A 101 -10.37 -0.98 18.07
N GLN A 102 -10.15 -2.24 18.38
CA GLN A 102 -9.26 -2.66 19.46
C GLN A 102 -7.80 -2.24 19.24
N GLU A 103 -7.35 -2.22 17.98
CA GLU A 103 -5.98 -1.85 17.64
C GLU A 103 -5.74 -0.35 17.87
N TRP A 104 -6.59 0.52 17.32
CA TRP A 104 -6.37 1.94 17.52
C TRP A 104 -6.66 2.39 18.96
N LYS A 105 -7.60 1.74 19.66
CA LYS A 105 -7.83 2.01 21.09
C LYS A 105 -6.61 1.67 21.94
N SER A 106 -5.81 0.69 21.56
CA SER A 106 -4.56 0.36 22.26
C SER A 106 -3.49 1.44 22.18
N LEU A 107 -3.65 2.44 21.30
CA LEU A 107 -2.78 3.63 21.30
C LEU A 107 -3.11 4.60 22.42
N MET A 108 -4.29 4.47 23.03
CA MET A 108 -4.76 5.38 24.07
C MET A 108 -4.48 4.76 25.45
N PRO A 109 -3.75 5.43 26.34
CA PRO A 109 -3.67 4.99 27.72
C PRO A 109 -5.01 5.22 28.43
N ASP A 110 -5.34 4.35 29.39
CA ASP A 110 -6.62 4.44 30.13
C ASP A 110 -6.81 5.79 30.85
N ASN A 111 -5.75 6.31 31.44
CA ASN A 111 -5.74 7.60 32.12
C ASN A 111 -4.59 8.47 31.57
N PRO A 112 -4.78 9.10 30.40
CA PRO A 112 -3.70 9.83 29.75
C PRO A 112 -3.30 11.05 30.58
N THR A 113 -2.01 11.13 30.91
CA THR A 113 -1.38 12.27 31.58
C THR A 113 -0.23 12.78 30.73
N LYS A 114 -0.07 14.10 30.64
CA LYS A 114 0.99 14.71 29.85
C LYS A 114 2.37 14.17 30.23
N GLY A 115 3.17 13.79 29.23
CA GLY A 115 4.50 13.21 29.40
C GLY A 115 4.49 11.69 29.58
N GLN A 116 3.34 11.06 29.80
CA GLN A 116 3.23 9.62 29.86
C GLN A 116 3.60 9.00 28.52
N ALA A 117 4.50 8.03 28.54
CA ALA A 117 4.92 7.28 27.35
C ALA A 117 4.66 5.78 27.55
N HIS A 118 4.30 5.10 26.44
CA HIS A 118 4.17 3.64 26.42
C HIS A 118 4.50 3.09 25.04
N LYS A 119 4.85 1.82 25.01
CA LYS A 119 5.08 1.11 23.74
C LYS A 119 3.75 0.77 23.08
N VAL A 120 3.70 0.96 21.76
CA VAL A 120 2.60 0.47 20.94
C VAL A 120 2.59 -1.06 20.99
N ALA A 121 1.41 -1.65 21.09
CA ALA A 121 1.26 -3.10 21.09
C ALA A 121 1.95 -3.72 19.86
N THR A 122 2.73 -4.77 20.07
CA THR A 122 3.59 -5.37 19.04
C THR A 122 2.83 -5.79 17.79
N ASN A 123 1.61 -6.30 17.93
CA ASN A 123 0.76 -6.68 16.80
C ASN A 123 0.35 -5.47 15.96
N LEU A 124 0.01 -4.34 16.58
CA LEU A 124 -0.33 -3.11 15.89
C LEU A 124 0.90 -2.48 15.21
N ALA A 125 2.03 -2.42 15.93
CA ALA A 125 3.29 -1.93 15.36
C ALA A 125 3.69 -2.77 14.13
N LYS A 126 3.66 -4.10 14.23
CA LYS A 126 3.92 -5.01 13.10
C LYS A 126 2.93 -4.78 11.95
N ARG A 127 1.66 -4.54 12.24
CA ARG A 127 0.66 -4.25 11.21
C ARG A 127 1.01 -2.97 10.43
N ILE A 128 1.40 -1.90 11.13
CA ILE A 128 1.85 -0.65 10.50
C ILE A 128 3.10 -0.90 9.65
N TRP A 129 4.09 -1.60 10.17
CA TRP A 129 5.35 -1.84 9.47
C TRP A 129 5.20 -2.76 8.26
N LEU A 130 4.55 -3.92 8.43
CA LEU A 130 4.49 -4.94 7.39
C LEU A 130 3.54 -4.61 6.25
N TYR A 131 2.49 -3.85 6.52
CA TYR A 131 1.47 -3.54 5.54
C TYR A 131 1.42 -2.07 5.15
N GLY A 132 1.85 -1.19 6.05
CA GLY A 132 1.90 0.24 5.80
C GLY A 132 3.16 0.70 5.07
N LEU A 133 4.28 -0.01 5.23
CA LEU A 133 5.56 0.37 4.64
C LEU A 133 5.92 -0.48 3.40
N VAL A 134 4.92 -0.88 2.63
CA VAL A 134 5.13 -1.60 1.36
C VAL A 134 5.34 -0.60 0.23
N PRO A 135 6.52 -0.58 -0.41
CA PRO A 135 6.84 0.42 -1.43
C PRO A 135 6.15 0.15 -2.76
N GLN A 136 4.91 0.59 -2.89
CA GLN A 136 4.11 0.44 -4.09
C GLN A 136 4.69 1.19 -5.30
N THR A 137 5.29 2.36 -5.05
CA THR A 137 5.91 3.20 -6.10
C THR A 137 7.10 2.50 -6.76
N LEU A 138 7.75 1.60 -6.07
CA LEU A 138 8.93 0.90 -6.60
C LEU A 138 8.56 -0.31 -7.47
N TRP A 139 7.27 -0.59 -7.65
CA TRP A 139 6.78 -1.77 -8.38
C TRP A 139 7.42 -3.09 -7.91
N VAL A 140 7.83 -3.11 -6.68
CA VAL A 140 8.26 -4.34 -5.99
C VAL A 140 6.97 -5.10 -5.60
N VAL A 141 6.05 -5.19 -6.55
CA VAL A 141 4.61 -5.45 -6.37
C VAL A 141 4.31 -6.81 -5.77
N GLU A 142 5.25 -7.71 -5.77
CA GLU A 142 5.00 -9.09 -5.36
C GLU A 142 5.56 -9.40 -3.95
N GLU A 143 6.17 -8.40 -3.30
CA GLU A 143 6.89 -8.62 -2.05
C GLU A 143 6.33 -7.75 -0.92
N SER A 144 5.19 -8.19 -0.37
CA SER A 144 4.80 -7.75 0.96
C SER A 144 5.84 -8.21 1.98
N TRP A 145 6.16 -7.35 2.93
CA TRP A 145 6.97 -7.76 4.07
C TRP A 145 6.29 -8.94 4.80
N ARG A 146 7.08 -9.94 5.16
CA ARG A 146 6.60 -11.13 5.90
C ARG A 146 6.71 -10.90 7.41
N PRO A 147 6.06 -11.66 8.28
CA PRO A 147 6.19 -11.52 9.73
C PRO A 147 7.63 -11.60 10.23
N ASP A 148 8.46 -12.39 9.57
CA ASP A 148 9.89 -12.55 9.86
C ASP A 148 10.76 -11.45 9.25
N SER A 149 10.18 -10.53 8.46
CA SER A 149 10.92 -9.39 7.91
C SER A 149 11.27 -8.32 8.93
N VAL A 150 10.58 -8.25 10.05
CA VAL A 150 10.89 -7.30 11.12
C VAL A 150 12.15 -7.78 11.85
N ARG A 151 13.29 -7.18 11.56
CA ARG A 151 14.57 -7.51 12.23
C ARG A 151 14.70 -6.80 13.56
N SER A 152 14.29 -5.56 13.61
CA SER A 152 14.15 -4.78 14.85
C SER A 152 13.10 -3.71 14.64
N GLY A 153 12.50 -3.24 15.73
CA GLY A 153 11.55 -2.14 15.66
C GLY A 153 11.08 -1.75 17.06
N ASP A 154 10.87 -0.46 17.21
CA ASP A 154 10.26 0.17 18.37
C ASP A 154 9.31 1.26 17.90
N LEU A 155 8.10 1.25 18.42
CA LEU A 155 7.11 2.30 18.19
C LEU A 155 6.50 2.67 19.53
N GLN A 156 6.56 3.95 19.86
CA GLN A 156 6.13 4.49 21.14
C GLN A 156 5.11 5.59 20.93
N VAL A 157 4.28 5.78 21.94
CA VAL A 157 3.33 6.87 22.05
C VAL A 157 3.68 7.68 23.28
N THR A 158 3.71 9.00 23.16
CA THR A 158 3.85 9.94 24.26
C THR A 158 2.66 10.89 24.29
N VAL A 159 2.05 11.06 25.44
CA VAL A 159 0.95 12.02 25.65
C VAL A 159 1.53 13.43 25.66
N GLU A 160 1.25 14.23 24.63
CA GLU A 160 1.66 15.64 24.55
C GLU A 160 0.67 16.54 25.28
N GLU A 161 -0.62 16.22 25.18
CA GLU A 161 -1.70 16.97 25.79
C GLU A 161 -2.84 16.05 26.22
N ALA A 162 -3.40 16.31 27.39
CA ALA A 162 -4.59 15.62 27.89
C ALA A 162 -5.49 16.65 28.59
N THR A 163 -6.60 17.00 27.93
CA THR A 163 -7.65 17.87 28.47
C THR A 163 -8.97 17.09 28.63
N PRO A 164 -10.01 17.64 29.25
CA PRO A 164 -11.32 17.01 29.24
C PRO A 164 -11.90 16.78 27.85
N GLN A 165 -11.49 17.55 26.84
CA GLN A 165 -12.02 17.53 25.48
C GLN A 165 -11.19 16.65 24.54
N ILE A 166 -9.86 16.77 24.60
CA ILE A 166 -8.95 16.12 23.66
C ILE A 166 -7.78 15.45 24.35
N VAL A 167 -7.28 14.41 23.68
CA VAL A 167 -5.95 13.84 23.96
C VAL A 167 -5.13 13.92 22.70
N ARG A 168 -3.94 14.53 22.79
CA ARG A 168 -2.96 14.55 21.71
C ARG A 168 -1.79 13.65 22.05
N LEU A 169 -1.48 12.76 21.12
CA LEU A 169 -0.37 11.81 21.26
C LEU A 169 0.66 12.07 20.16
N ARG A 170 1.93 11.97 20.52
CA ARG A 170 3.04 11.86 19.58
C ARG A 170 3.40 10.40 19.42
N LEU A 171 3.46 9.93 18.17
CA LEU A 171 3.99 8.63 17.80
C LEU A 171 5.43 8.82 17.32
N HIS A 172 6.35 7.99 17.79
CA HIS A 172 7.74 8.02 17.34
C HIS A 172 8.36 6.63 17.44
N GLY A 173 9.29 6.34 16.55
CA GLY A 173 9.93 5.04 16.55
C GLY A 173 10.87 4.82 15.38
N ALA A 174 11.33 3.59 15.28
CA ALA A 174 12.15 3.13 14.16
C ALA A 174 11.84 1.67 13.84
N VAL A 175 12.12 1.27 12.61
CA VAL A 175 11.99 -0.12 12.19
C VAL A 175 13.05 -0.47 11.16
N LEU A 176 13.58 -1.68 11.28
CA LEU A 176 14.38 -2.33 10.26
C LEU A 176 13.59 -3.51 9.70
N LEU A 177 13.19 -3.39 8.45
CA LEU A 177 12.60 -4.47 7.68
C LEU A 177 13.65 -5.07 6.74
N SER A 178 13.67 -6.39 6.63
CA SER A 178 14.54 -7.10 5.69
C SER A 178 13.93 -8.43 5.31
N ALA A 179 13.83 -8.66 4.03
CA ALA A 179 13.31 -9.89 3.47
C ALA A 179 14.11 -10.33 2.25
N PRO A 180 14.25 -11.64 2.02
CA PRO A 180 14.75 -12.13 0.74
C PRO A 180 13.83 -11.62 -0.36
N GLY A 181 14.37 -10.91 -1.33
CA GLY A 181 13.65 -10.47 -2.49
C GLY A 181 13.46 -11.62 -3.48
N VAL A 182 12.30 -11.67 -4.11
CA VAL A 182 12.03 -12.56 -5.25
C VAL A 182 11.78 -11.67 -6.45
N LEU A 183 12.70 -11.67 -7.39
CA LEU A 183 12.55 -10.90 -8.59
C LEU A 183 11.93 -11.73 -9.70
N HIS A 184 10.85 -11.21 -10.27
CA HIS A 184 10.30 -11.71 -11.51
C HIS A 184 11.02 -10.99 -12.67
N THR A 185 11.84 -11.68 -13.45
CA THR A 185 12.44 -11.09 -14.64
C THR A 185 11.46 -11.19 -15.81
N TRP A 186 11.10 -10.04 -16.39
CA TRP A 186 10.36 -9.98 -17.66
C TRP A 186 11.35 -9.80 -18.81
N PRO A 187 11.27 -10.52 -19.94
CA PRO A 187 10.18 -11.42 -20.36
C PRO A 187 10.34 -12.87 -19.90
N ASP A 188 11.53 -13.26 -19.39
CA ASP A 188 11.90 -14.67 -19.19
C ASP A 188 11.22 -15.31 -17.99
N ARG A 189 10.51 -14.54 -17.16
CA ARG A 189 9.85 -14.97 -15.93
C ARG A 189 10.73 -15.83 -15.02
N LYS A 190 12.03 -15.54 -15.02
CA LYS A 190 12.99 -16.21 -14.14
C LYS A 190 12.94 -15.59 -12.75
N PHE A 191 12.88 -16.45 -11.73
CA PHE A 191 13.05 -15.99 -10.35
C PHE A 191 14.52 -15.84 -10.06
N VAL A 192 14.92 -14.65 -9.65
CA VAL A 192 16.27 -14.42 -9.10
C VAL A 192 16.14 -14.47 -7.58
N LYS A 193 16.60 -15.56 -6.99
CA LYS A 193 16.82 -15.67 -5.54
C LYS A 193 18.13 -14.95 -5.22
N ASN A 194 18.29 -14.43 -4.02
CA ASN A 194 19.50 -13.80 -3.44
C ASN A 194 19.57 -12.27 -3.53
N ILE A 195 18.42 -11.61 -3.66
CA ILE A 195 18.35 -10.18 -3.43
C ILE A 195 17.73 -10.01 -2.06
N GLU A 196 18.33 -9.21 -1.22
CA GLU A 196 17.76 -8.80 0.04
C GLU A 196 17.15 -7.42 -0.13
N ASN A 197 15.83 -7.32 0.08
CA ASN A 197 15.17 -6.04 0.20
C ASN A 197 15.20 -5.61 1.65
N ARG A 198 15.66 -4.41 1.91
CA ARG A 198 15.79 -3.85 3.25
C ARG A 198 15.23 -2.44 3.28
N TYR A 199 14.54 -2.10 4.34
CA TYR A 199 14.09 -0.73 4.60
C TYR A 199 14.37 -0.37 6.05
N ASP A 200 15.18 0.66 6.27
CA ASP A 200 15.58 1.17 7.57
C ASP A 200 14.94 2.55 7.74
N ALA A 201 13.95 2.66 8.60
CA ALA A 201 13.11 3.85 8.68
C ALA A 201 12.91 4.35 10.10
N ARG A 202 12.75 5.68 10.22
CA ARG A 202 12.24 6.36 11.40
C ARG A 202 10.80 6.79 11.16
N LEU A 203 10.00 6.71 12.22
CA LEU A 203 8.59 7.06 12.21
C LEU A 203 8.35 8.22 13.17
N GLU A 204 7.58 9.22 12.72
CA GLU A 204 7.12 10.35 13.51
C GLU A 204 5.68 10.68 13.15
N GLY A 205 4.85 10.94 14.15
CA GLY A 205 3.45 11.26 13.89
C GLY A 205 2.71 11.89 15.05
N VAL A 206 1.49 12.29 14.76
CA VAL A 206 0.56 12.89 15.71
C VAL A 206 -0.80 12.20 15.59
N LEU A 207 -1.42 11.94 16.73
CA LEU A 207 -2.78 11.47 16.83
C LEU A 207 -3.58 12.39 17.75
N GLU A 208 -4.79 12.75 17.36
CA GLU A 208 -5.75 13.48 18.20
C GLU A 208 -7.01 12.66 18.39
N PHE A 209 -7.39 12.52 19.65
CA PHE A 209 -8.60 11.84 20.08
C PHE A 209 -9.57 12.84 20.72
N ASP A 210 -10.77 12.93 20.17
CA ASP A 210 -11.88 13.73 20.71
C ASP A 210 -12.66 12.88 21.71
N ARG A 211 -12.61 13.26 22.99
CA ARG A 211 -13.27 12.52 24.08
C ARG A 211 -14.79 12.58 24.00
N ALA A 212 -15.34 13.71 23.56
CA ALA A 212 -16.80 13.88 23.47
C ALA A 212 -17.39 13.01 22.36
N LYS A 213 -16.67 12.88 21.24
CA LYS A 213 -17.07 12.05 20.11
C LYS A 213 -16.59 10.61 20.24
N ASN A 214 -15.73 10.31 21.22
CA ASN A 214 -15.09 9.01 21.41
C ASN A 214 -14.46 8.48 20.09
N LYS A 215 -13.75 9.36 19.38
CA LYS A 215 -13.14 9.01 18.09
C LYS A 215 -11.80 9.72 17.86
N ILE A 216 -10.94 9.09 17.06
CA ILE A 216 -9.75 9.73 16.51
C ILE A 216 -10.20 10.72 15.43
N THR A 217 -9.78 11.96 15.55
CA THR A 217 -10.08 13.04 14.60
C THR A 217 -8.91 13.40 13.72
N ARG A 218 -7.69 12.99 14.12
CA ARG A 218 -6.47 13.15 13.35
C ARG A 218 -5.52 11.99 13.60
N LEU A 219 -4.93 11.47 12.57
CA LEU A 219 -3.78 10.57 12.61
C LEU A 219 -2.93 10.86 11.41
N ASP A 220 -1.78 11.49 11.64
CA ASP A 220 -0.75 11.74 10.64
C ASP A 220 0.52 11.03 11.12
N LEU A 221 1.08 10.19 10.28
CA LEU A 221 2.33 9.48 10.55
C LEU A 221 3.19 9.53 9.31
N ALA A 222 4.45 9.90 9.47
CA ALA A 222 5.46 9.82 8.42
C ALA A 222 6.49 8.75 8.77
N ALA A 223 6.92 8.00 7.77
CA ALA A 223 8.08 7.13 7.88
C ALA A 223 9.07 7.54 6.79
N LEU A 224 10.30 7.84 7.20
CA LEU A 224 11.40 8.25 6.32
C LEU A 224 12.56 7.30 6.54
N GLY A 225 13.11 6.78 5.45
CA GLY A 225 14.19 5.80 5.55
C GLY A 225 14.90 5.54 4.24
N ASP A 226 15.85 4.63 4.32
CA ASP A 226 16.69 4.20 3.23
C ASP A 226 16.31 2.76 2.82
N PHE A 227 15.95 2.61 1.56
CA PHE A 227 15.66 1.31 0.95
C PHE A 227 16.89 0.81 0.22
N THR A 228 17.24 -0.46 0.43
CA THR A 228 18.21 -1.19 -0.39
C THR A 228 17.53 -2.42 -0.97
N GLY A 229 17.95 -2.80 -2.17
CA GLY A 229 17.33 -3.89 -2.90
C GLY A 229 17.05 -3.53 -4.34
N ARG A 230 16.30 -4.35 -5.03
CA ARG A 230 15.93 -4.08 -6.42
C ARG A 230 14.59 -3.42 -6.56
N TRP A 231 14.50 -2.52 -7.52
CA TRP A 231 13.28 -1.79 -7.83
C TRP A 231 13.16 -1.54 -9.33
N PHE A 232 11.93 -1.37 -9.81
CA PHE A 232 11.67 -1.15 -11.22
C PHE A 232 11.55 0.33 -11.53
N ALA A 233 12.45 0.80 -12.38
CA ALA A 233 12.58 2.20 -12.77
C ALA A 233 11.84 2.54 -14.08
N GLY A 234 10.72 1.90 -14.36
CA GLY A 234 9.94 2.13 -15.58
C GLY A 234 10.74 1.81 -16.83
N ASN A 235 10.80 2.76 -17.77
CA ASN A 235 11.50 2.58 -19.06
C ASN A 235 13.01 2.28 -18.94
N LYS A 236 13.60 2.47 -17.75
CA LYS A 236 15.00 2.17 -17.48
C LYS A 236 15.24 0.77 -16.91
N GLY A 237 14.16 -0.01 -16.81
CA GLY A 237 14.24 -1.39 -16.30
C GLY A 237 14.56 -1.48 -14.82
N TRP A 238 15.07 -2.61 -14.41
CA TRP A 238 15.42 -2.89 -13.03
C TRP A 238 16.71 -2.17 -12.62
N LYS A 239 16.68 -1.57 -11.43
CA LYS A 239 17.82 -0.96 -10.77
C LYS A 239 18.03 -1.59 -9.41
N GLU A 240 19.23 -1.38 -8.87
CA GLU A 240 19.59 -1.84 -7.55
C GLU A 240 20.02 -0.66 -6.69
N ALA A 241 19.46 -0.58 -5.49
CA ALA A 241 19.89 0.32 -4.44
C ALA A 241 20.80 -0.48 -3.48
N THR A 242 22.02 -0.01 -3.27
CA THR A 242 22.99 -0.68 -2.42
C THR A 242 23.14 0.02 -1.07
N PRO A 243 23.78 -0.59 -0.06
CA PRO A 243 24.04 0.10 1.20
C PRO A 243 24.83 1.41 1.04
N GLU A 244 25.73 1.49 0.03
CA GLU A 244 26.53 2.67 -0.27
C GLU A 244 25.74 3.74 -1.03
N ALA A 245 24.72 3.31 -1.77
CA ALA A 245 23.83 4.16 -2.56
C ALA A 245 22.36 3.72 -2.34
N PRO A 246 21.83 3.90 -1.14
CA PRO A 246 20.45 3.53 -0.84
C PRO A 246 19.47 4.47 -1.55
N LEU A 247 18.27 3.98 -1.78
CA LEU A 247 17.17 4.78 -2.30
C LEU A 247 16.39 5.39 -1.12
N PRO A 248 16.43 6.72 -0.94
CA PRO A 248 15.61 7.37 0.05
C PRO A 248 14.13 7.17 -0.26
N LEU A 249 13.36 6.73 0.72
CA LEU A 249 11.95 6.41 0.55
C LEU A 249 11.13 6.97 1.71
N GLY A 250 10.00 7.58 1.40
CA GLY A 250 9.08 8.14 2.36
C GLY A 250 7.69 7.57 2.24
N PHE A 251 7.03 7.42 3.39
CA PHE A 251 5.62 7.09 3.53
C PHE A 251 4.93 8.17 4.36
N ALA A 252 3.72 8.54 3.97
CA ALA A 252 2.85 9.39 4.77
C ALA A 252 1.52 8.68 4.97
N PHE A 253 1.06 8.62 6.20
CA PHE A 253 -0.23 8.05 6.58
C PHE A 253 -1.14 9.19 7.03
N GLU A 254 -2.36 9.16 6.56
CA GLU A 254 -3.37 10.16 6.87
C GLU A 254 -4.69 9.46 7.20
N LEU A 255 -5.40 9.94 8.21
CA LEU A 255 -6.72 9.44 8.53
C LEU A 255 -7.69 9.77 7.38
N ASP A 256 -8.27 8.75 6.74
CA ASP A 256 -9.31 8.94 5.74
C ASP A 256 -10.65 9.26 6.43
N GLN A 257 -10.87 10.52 6.69
CA GLN A 257 -12.10 11.00 7.34
C GLN A 257 -13.35 10.69 6.52
N THR A 258 -13.24 10.69 5.20
CA THR A 258 -14.34 10.35 4.29
C THR A 258 -14.78 8.89 4.43
N ALA A 259 -13.81 7.99 4.58
CA ALA A 259 -14.12 6.57 4.80
C ALA A 259 -14.69 6.33 6.20
N TYR A 260 -14.26 7.10 7.19
CA TYR A 260 -14.72 6.97 8.57
C TYR A 260 -16.17 7.47 8.75
N ASP A 261 -16.54 8.56 8.08
CA ASP A 261 -17.86 9.17 8.20
C ASP A 261 -18.93 8.54 7.27
N LEU A 262 -18.52 7.68 6.33
CA LEU A 262 -19.45 6.96 5.47
C LEU A 262 -20.08 5.79 6.22
N PRO A 263 -21.39 5.49 5.97
CA PRO A 263 -22.00 4.25 6.40
C PRO A 263 -21.15 3.03 6.00
N THR A 264 -21.17 1.99 6.83
CA THR A 264 -20.29 0.81 6.65
C THR A 264 -20.41 0.19 5.26
N GLU A 265 -21.62 0.17 4.70
CA GLU A 265 -21.89 -0.34 3.36
C GLU A 265 -21.29 0.51 2.23
N ARG A 266 -20.97 1.77 2.50
CA ARG A 266 -20.33 2.70 1.54
C ARG A 266 -18.85 2.95 1.79
N ARG A 267 -18.27 2.39 2.87
CA ARG A 267 -16.84 2.48 3.18
C ARG A 267 -16.02 1.60 2.26
N ARG A 268 -16.24 1.72 0.97
CA ARG A 268 -15.45 0.97 -0.01
C ARG A 268 -14.11 1.66 -0.26
N PRO A 269 -13.02 0.92 -0.27
CA PRO A 269 -11.73 1.49 -0.67
C PRO A 269 -11.84 2.08 -2.08
N ARG A 270 -11.26 3.26 -2.28
CA ARG A 270 -11.29 3.96 -3.57
C ARG A 270 -10.41 3.30 -4.66
N SER A 271 -9.64 2.28 -4.33
CA SER A 271 -8.85 1.52 -5.30
C SER A 271 -8.88 0.02 -5.02
N PHE A 272 -8.72 -0.78 -6.08
CA PHE A 272 -8.71 -2.25 -6.02
C PHE A 272 -7.62 -2.85 -5.12
N MET A 273 -6.51 -2.16 -4.94
CA MET A 273 -5.39 -2.60 -4.11
C MET A 273 -5.76 -2.69 -2.63
N HIS A 274 -6.69 -1.88 -2.18
CA HIS A 274 -7.08 -1.80 -0.76
C HIS A 274 -7.76 -3.08 -0.24
N ALA A 275 -8.60 -3.69 -1.07
CA ALA A 275 -9.27 -4.94 -0.73
C ALA A 275 -8.28 -6.11 -0.62
N TYR A 276 -7.18 -6.02 -1.38
CA TYR A 276 -6.13 -7.02 -1.39
C TYR A 276 -5.31 -7.03 -0.09
N ILE A 277 -4.98 -5.84 0.40
CA ILE A 277 -4.17 -5.66 1.61
C ILE A 277 -4.87 -6.22 2.85
N PHE A 278 -6.17 -5.96 3.01
CA PHE A 278 -6.90 -6.46 4.19
C PHE A 278 -7.02 -8.00 4.19
N ARG A 279 -7.27 -8.58 3.03
CA ARG A 279 -7.41 -10.04 2.88
C ARG A 279 -6.07 -10.76 3.05
N ALA A 280 -5.00 -10.19 2.53
CA ALA A 280 -3.65 -10.69 2.73
C ALA A 280 -3.20 -10.61 4.19
N GLN A 281 -3.73 -9.65 4.95
CA GLN A 281 -3.40 -9.45 6.37
C GLN A 281 -3.94 -10.55 7.28
N GLU A 282 -5.04 -11.22 6.94
CA GLU A 282 -5.69 -12.19 7.82
C GLU A 282 -5.57 -13.65 7.36
N GLU A 283 -5.46 -13.90 6.04
CA GLU A 283 -5.64 -15.27 5.54
C GLU A 283 -4.49 -15.87 4.75
N HIS A 284 -3.67 -15.09 4.02
CA HIS A 284 -2.61 -15.70 3.20
C HIS A 284 -1.43 -14.76 3.00
N TYR A 285 -0.27 -15.16 3.48
CA TYR A 285 1.00 -14.69 2.95
C TYR A 285 1.11 -15.15 1.50
N TRP A 286 1.46 -14.23 0.61
CA TRP A 286 1.86 -14.61 -0.72
C TRP A 286 3.11 -15.49 -0.62
N ASP A 287 2.95 -16.76 -0.98
CA ASP A 287 4.03 -17.73 -1.06
C ASP A 287 4.46 -17.83 -2.52
N PRO A 288 5.61 -17.27 -2.90
CA PRO A 288 6.07 -17.26 -4.28
C PRO A 288 6.31 -18.66 -4.82
N GLU A 289 6.74 -19.59 -3.98
CA GLU A 289 7.00 -20.97 -4.41
C GLU A 289 5.68 -21.71 -4.68
N LYS A 290 4.70 -21.53 -3.81
CA LYS A 290 3.35 -22.08 -4.00
C LYS A 290 2.68 -21.46 -5.21
N TRP A 291 2.76 -20.16 -5.39
CA TRP A 291 2.21 -19.46 -6.55
C TRP A 291 2.84 -19.97 -7.85
N LEU A 292 4.16 -20.10 -7.89
CA LEU A 292 4.89 -20.63 -9.06
C LEU A 292 4.49 -22.07 -9.38
N ALA A 293 4.35 -22.91 -8.35
CA ALA A 293 3.90 -24.29 -8.52
C ALA A 293 2.48 -24.35 -9.09
N ASP A 294 1.58 -23.53 -8.58
CA ASP A 294 0.19 -23.46 -9.05
C ASP A 294 0.09 -22.82 -10.44
N TRP A 295 0.93 -21.82 -10.75
CA TRP A 295 1.01 -21.24 -12.08
C TRP A 295 1.51 -22.25 -13.12
N LYS A 296 2.57 -23.01 -12.81
CA LYS A 296 3.08 -24.08 -13.68
C LYS A 296 2.02 -25.15 -13.98
N LYS A 297 1.17 -25.49 -13.00
CA LYS A 297 0.07 -26.44 -13.18
C LYS A 297 -1.02 -25.93 -14.13
N ARG A 298 -1.20 -24.61 -14.23
CA ARG A 298 -2.23 -23.97 -15.05
C ARG A 298 -1.80 -23.66 -16.48
N GLN A 299 -0.51 -23.87 -16.81
CA GLN A 299 -0.05 -23.68 -18.19
C GLN A 299 -0.57 -24.84 -19.04
N PRO A 300 -1.16 -24.55 -20.22
CA PRO A 300 -1.50 -25.59 -21.15
C PRO A 300 -0.21 -26.35 -21.55
N LYS A 301 -0.30 -27.68 -21.56
CA LYS A 301 0.78 -28.53 -22.05
C LYS A 301 0.97 -28.35 -23.54
#